data_7dda92c3a21e37f83561bf3e60d82225
#
_entry.id   7dda92c3a21e37f83561bf3e60d82225
#
_cell.length_a   1.000
_cell.length_b   1.000
_cell.length_c   1.000
_cell.angle_alpha   90.00
_cell.angle_beta   90.00
_cell.angle_gamma   90.00
#
_symmetry.space_group_name_H-M   'P 1'
#
loop_
_entity.id
_entity.type
_entity.pdbx_description
1 polymer ?
#
loop_
_entity_poly.entity_id
_entity_poly.type
_entity_poly.pdbx_seq_one_letter_code
_entity_poly.pdbx_strand_id
1 'polypeptide(L)'
;MKKIYILSAAFAALLASGSAEALDSTGCGLGSMAWRGQSGMAPQILAVTTNGTFGTQTFGITFGTSGCDPNGRITGGTQKMVFNFIENNMEQYALDASRGEGETLDTLAGMLNVDKDVFAQKSQQNFAAIFPDSNVDAIYVTQQIFAMMKA
;
A
#
# COMPACT_ATOMS: atom_id res chain seq x y z
N MET A 1 47.90 -18.44 -20.66
CA MET A 1 46.99 -17.35 -21.05
C MET A 1 45.51 -17.74 -21.16
N LYS A 2 45.12 -19.03 -21.16
CA LYS A 2 43.72 -19.48 -21.23
C LYS A 2 42.91 -19.50 -19.92
N LYS A 3 43.59 -19.36 -18.75
CA LYS A 3 42.94 -19.44 -17.41
C LYS A 3 42.38 -18.10 -16.92
N ILE A 4 42.74 -16.98 -17.53
CA ILE A 4 42.30 -15.64 -17.10
C ILE A 4 40.92 -15.29 -17.66
N TYR A 5 40.54 -15.84 -18.82
CA TYR A 5 39.23 -15.56 -19.45
C TYR A 5 38.06 -16.29 -18.78
N ILE A 6 38.31 -17.35 -18.02
CA ILE A 6 37.27 -18.10 -17.33
C ILE A 6 36.78 -17.38 -16.06
N LEU A 7 37.70 -16.64 -15.38
CA LEU A 7 37.30 -15.87 -14.19
C LEU A 7 36.52 -14.60 -14.54
N SER A 8 36.79 -13.98 -15.67
CA SER A 8 36.05 -12.76 -16.09
C SER A 8 34.63 -13.06 -16.55
N ALA A 9 34.36 -14.23 -17.14
CA ALA A 9 33.03 -14.64 -17.55
C ALA A 9 32.14 -15.03 -16.36
N ALA A 10 32.71 -15.60 -15.29
CA ALA A 10 31.97 -15.93 -14.08
C ALA A 10 31.58 -14.69 -13.26
N PHE A 11 32.39 -13.62 -13.29
CA PHE A 11 32.06 -12.37 -12.59
C PHE A 11 30.99 -11.55 -13.29
N ALA A 12 30.91 -11.61 -14.62
CA ALA A 12 29.86 -10.94 -15.39
C ALA A 12 28.48 -11.61 -15.23
N ALA A 13 28.43 -12.91 -14.96
CA ALA A 13 27.18 -13.65 -14.76
C ALA A 13 26.55 -13.38 -13.36
N LEU A 14 27.33 -12.95 -12.36
CA LEU A 14 26.84 -12.62 -11.03
C LEU A 14 26.20 -11.22 -10.94
N LEU A 15 26.40 -10.36 -11.93
CA LEU A 15 25.81 -9.01 -11.95
C LEU A 15 24.44 -8.96 -12.67
N ALA A 16 24.02 -10.07 -13.27
CA ALA A 16 22.76 -10.11 -14.03
C ALA A 16 21.55 -10.68 -13.26
N SER A 17 21.73 -11.04 -11.99
CA SER A 17 20.67 -11.70 -11.19
C SER A 17 20.14 -10.88 -10.01
N GLY A 18 19.99 -9.57 -10.17
CA GLY A 18 19.49 -8.76 -9.11
C GLY A 18 18.68 -7.56 -9.57
N SER A 19 17.45 -7.74 -10.04
CA SER A 19 16.67 -6.56 -10.38
C SER A 19 15.17 -6.75 -10.57
N ALA A 20 14.52 -7.61 -9.81
CA ALA A 20 13.06 -7.69 -9.88
C ALA A 20 12.34 -7.40 -8.55
N GLU A 21 13.04 -7.33 -7.42
CA GLU A 21 12.37 -7.26 -6.11
C GLU A 21 12.45 -5.89 -5.40
N ALA A 22 13.21 -4.94 -5.93
CA ALA A 22 13.38 -3.63 -5.28
C ALA A 22 12.13 -2.72 -5.35
N LEU A 23 11.15 -3.04 -6.20
CA LEU A 23 9.91 -2.27 -6.31
C LEU A 23 8.95 -2.55 -5.14
N ASP A 24 9.08 -3.71 -4.53
CA ASP A 24 8.13 -4.20 -3.52
C ASP A 24 8.30 -3.52 -2.15
N SER A 25 9.50 -3.05 -1.84
CA SER A 25 9.79 -2.43 -0.53
C SER A 25 9.51 -0.93 -0.47
N THR A 26 9.48 -0.23 -1.60
CA THR A 26 9.26 1.23 -1.66
C THR A 26 7.80 1.61 -1.92
N GLY A 27 6.95 0.63 -2.22
CA GLY A 27 5.57 0.84 -2.61
C GLY A 27 5.43 1.37 -4.04
N CYS A 28 4.23 1.74 -4.41
CA CYS A 28 3.93 2.37 -5.69
C CYS A 28 3.85 3.89 -5.56
N GLY A 29 3.93 4.63 -6.65
CA GLY A 29 3.84 6.07 -6.69
C GLY A 29 4.89 6.71 -7.59
N LEU A 30 4.89 8.03 -7.67
CA LEU A 30 5.83 8.79 -8.52
C LEU A 30 7.29 8.52 -8.16
N GLY A 31 7.61 8.36 -6.88
CA GLY A 31 8.97 8.02 -6.45
C GLY A 31 9.40 6.65 -6.95
N SER A 32 8.56 5.65 -6.85
CA SER A 32 8.86 4.31 -7.38
C SER A 32 9.01 4.29 -8.90
N MET A 33 8.31 5.16 -9.61
CA MET A 33 8.48 5.33 -11.05
C MET A 33 9.80 6.04 -11.40
N ALA A 34 10.14 7.11 -10.67
CA ALA A 34 11.33 7.93 -10.94
C ALA A 34 12.63 7.15 -10.70
N TRP A 35 12.66 6.29 -9.70
CA TRP A 35 13.83 5.48 -9.33
C TRP A 35 13.70 4.00 -9.72
N ARG A 36 12.82 3.69 -10.68
CA ARG A 36 12.62 2.33 -11.16
C ARG A 36 13.93 1.74 -11.72
N GLY A 37 14.28 0.54 -11.25
CA GLY A 37 15.50 -0.16 -11.68
C GLY A 37 16.79 0.26 -10.97
N GLN A 38 16.73 1.22 -10.05
CA GLN A 38 17.86 1.56 -9.19
C GLN A 38 17.78 0.76 -7.88
N SER A 39 18.87 0.10 -7.53
CA SER A 39 19.00 -0.67 -6.29
C SER A 39 19.88 0.07 -5.30
N GLY A 40 19.62 -0.11 -4.01
CA GLY A 40 20.40 0.47 -2.92
C GLY A 40 19.55 1.32 -1.98
N MET A 41 20.13 1.69 -0.84
CA MET A 41 19.40 2.41 0.22
C MET A 41 19.01 3.83 -0.20
N ALA A 42 19.89 4.57 -0.88
CA ALA A 42 19.63 5.95 -1.26
C ALA A 42 18.45 6.10 -2.25
N PRO A 43 18.38 5.36 -3.37
CA PRO A 43 17.20 5.37 -4.25
C PRO A 43 15.91 4.97 -3.55
N GLN A 44 15.97 3.99 -2.64
CA GLN A 44 14.79 3.54 -1.89
C GLN A 44 14.28 4.62 -0.93
N ILE A 45 15.16 5.30 -0.19
CA ILE A 45 14.77 6.42 0.68
C ILE A 45 14.14 7.56 -0.14
N LEU A 46 14.75 7.91 -1.26
CA LEU A 46 14.22 8.95 -2.16
C LEU A 46 12.86 8.55 -2.73
N ALA A 47 12.69 7.30 -3.16
CA ALA A 47 11.42 6.79 -3.67
C ALA A 47 10.32 6.85 -2.61
N VAL A 48 10.58 6.37 -1.39
CA VAL A 48 9.61 6.39 -0.29
C VAL A 48 9.25 7.83 0.09
N THR A 49 10.23 8.73 0.19
CA THR A 49 10.00 10.14 0.53
C THR A 49 9.14 10.82 -0.54
N THR A 50 9.45 10.59 -1.82
CA THR A 50 8.69 11.17 -2.93
C THR A 50 7.27 10.59 -3.01
N ASN A 51 7.11 9.29 -2.75
CA ASN A 51 5.81 8.64 -2.71
C ASN A 51 4.91 9.22 -1.61
N GLY A 52 5.48 9.53 -0.43
CA GLY A 52 4.76 10.14 0.68
C GLY A 52 4.48 11.65 0.50
N THR A 53 5.23 12.33 -0.38
CA THR A 53 5.08 13.77 -0.58
C THR A 53 3.83 14.06 -1.41
N PHE A 54 3.04 15.04 -0.96
CA PHE A 54 1.80 15.49 -1.62
C PHE A 54 0.74 14.40 -1.85
N GLY A 55 0.78 13.30 -1.11
CA GLY A 55 -0.21 12.21 -1.24
C GLY A 55 -0.17 11.49 -2.60
N THR A 56 0.94 11.57 -3.34
CA THR A 56 1.04 10.97 -4.69
C THR A 56 0.83 9.48 -4.69
N GLN A 57 1.21 8.79 -3.61
CA GLN A 57 0.97 7.37 -3.44
C GLN A 57 -0.51 7.07 -3.16
N THR A 58 -1.15 7.83 -2.26
CA THR A 58 -2.59 7.70 -1.97
C THR A 58 -3.40 7.90 -3.23
N PHE A 59 -3.08 8.96 -4.00
CA PHE A 59 -3.75 9.24 -5.26
C PHE A 59 -3.53 8.11 -6.29
N GLY A 60 -2.30 7.62 -6.39
CA GLY A 60 -1.94 6.51 -7.27
C GLY A 60 -2.74 5.24 -6.98
N ILE A 61 -2.89 4.89 -5.71
CA ILE A 61 -3.65 3.71 -5.26
C ILE A 61 -5.15 3.91 -5.55
N THR A 62 -5.69 5.08 -5.23
CA THR A 62 -7.13 5.36 -5.41
C THR A 62 -7.55 5.29 -6.88
N PHE A 63 -6.72 5.81 -7.77
CA PHE A 63 -7.04 5.92 -9.21
C PHE A 63 -6.33 4.89 -10.10
N GLY A 64 -5.52 3.99 -9.52
CA GLY A 64 -4.77 2.99 -10.28
C GLY A 64 -3.70 3.60 -11.19
N THR A 65 -3.10 4.73 -10.76
CA THR A 65 -2.08 5.45 -11.52
C THR A 65 -0.69 5.30 -10.90
N SER A 66 0.35 5.79 -11.56
CA SER A 66 1.73 5.81 -11.04
C SER A 66 2.28 4.43 -10.66
N GLY A 67 1.86 3.39 -11.40
CA GLY A 67 2.28 2.01 -11.15
C GLY A 67 1.64 1.37 -9.92
N CYS A 68 0.61 2.00 -9.34
CA CYS A 68 -0.21 1.43 -8.29
C CYS A 68 -1.31 0.55 -8.89
N ASP A 69 -1.46 -0.65 -8.37
CA ASP A 69 -2.58 -1.53 -8.68
C ASP A 69 -3.62 -1.41 -7.57
N PRO A 70 -4.80 -0.88 -7.87
CA PRO A 70 -5.86 -0.76 -6.87
C PRO A 70 -6.41 -2.11 -6.40
N ASN A 71 -6.11 -3.20 -7.10
CA ASN A 71 -6.48 -4.57 -6.74
C ASN A 71 -5.27 -5.40 -6.25
N GLY A 72 -4.09 -4.77 -6.17
CA GLY A 72 -2.84 -5.43 -5.80
C GLY A 72 -2.77 -5.85 -4.33
N ARG A 73 -1.74 -6.64 -4.00
CA ARG A 73 -1.44 -7.01 -2.61
C ARG A 73 -1.15 -5.75 -1.78
N ILE A 74 -1.42 -5.82 -0.50
CA ILE A 74 -1.11 -4.75 0.48
C ILE A 74 0.42 -4.70 0.66
N THR A 75 1.12 -4.05 -0.25
CA THR A 75 2.58 -4.05 -0.29
C THR A 75 3.23 -2.70 -0.01
N GLY A 76 2.48 -1.61 0.03
CA GLY A 76 3.11 -0.31 0.26
C GLY A 76 2.19 0.83 0.67
N GLY A 77 2.77 1.83 1.28
CA GLY A 77 2.18 3.14 1.55
C GLY A 77 0.87 3.11 2.31
N THR A 78 -0.14 3.73 1.77
CA THR A 78 -1.43 3.93 2.43
C THR A 78 -2.13 2.61 2.76
N GLN A 79 -2.07 1.60 1.88
CA GLN A 79 -2.68 0.30 2.18
C GLN A 79 -2.06 -0.36 3.41
N LYS A 80 -0.73 -0.32 3.51
CA LYS A 80 -0.03 -0.85 4.68
C LYS A 80 -0.34 -0.04 5.94
N MET A 81 -0.47 1.27 5.83
CA MET A 81 -0.87 2.12 6.95
C MET A 81 -2.28 1.78 7.42
N VAL A 82 -3.23 1.67 6.51
CA VAL A 82 -4.62 1.28 6.82
C VAL A 82 -4.64 -0.13 7.41
N PHE A 83 -3.93 -1.09 6.83
CA PHE A 83 -3.83 -2.45 7.37
C PHE A 83 -3.30 -2.46 8.81
N ASN A 84 -2.17 -1.80 9.07
CA ASN A 84 -1.59 -1.73 10.41
C ASN A 84 -2.53 -1.02 11.41
N PHE A 85 -3.24 -0.01 10.96
CA PHE A 85 -4.23 0.68 11.78
C PHE A 85 -5.40 -0.25 12.12
N ILE A 86 -5.96 -0.95 11.14
CA ILE A 86 -7.06 -1.90 11.33
C ILE A 86 -6.62 -3.07 12.22
N GLU A 87 -5.43 -3.63 12.00
CA GLU A 87 -4.89 -4.73 12.82
C GLU A 87 -4.87 -4.38 14.33
N ASN A 88 -4.56 -3.12 14.64
CA ASN A 88 -4.46 -2.67 16.03
C ASN A 88 -5.76 -2.06 16.59
N ASN A 89 -6.76 -1.78 15.75
CA ASN A 89 -7.99 -1.08 16.16
C ASN A 89 -9.26 -1.75 15.61
N MET A 90 -9.21 -3.05 15.31
CA MET A 90 -10.29 -3.78 14.64
C MET A 90 -11.64 -3.63 15.33
N GLU A 91 -11.67 -3.88 16.64
CA GLU A 91 -12.90 -3.83 17.44
C GLU A 91 -13.48 -2.41 17.48
N GLN A 92 -12.62 -1.41 17.67
CA GLN A 92 -13.06 -0.03 17.72
C GLN A 92 -13.58 0.43 16.34
N TYR A 93 -12.90 0.05 15.25
CA TYR A 93 -13.38 0.33 13.92
C TYR A 93 -14.75 -0.34 13.63
N ALA A 94 -14.95 -1.57 14.08
CA ALA A 94 -16.25 -2.23 13.94
C ALA A 94 -17.36 -1.50 14.68
N LEU A 95 -17.08 -1.03 15.92
CA LEU A 95 -18.03 -0.23 16.69
C LEU A 95 -18.36 1.09 16.01
N ASP A 96 -17.36 1.84 15.58
CA ASP A 96 -17.53 3.14 14.95
C ASP A 96 -18.23 3.01 13.59
N ALA A 97 -17.85 2.02 12.77
CA ALA A 97 -18.47 1.74 11.49
C ALA A 97 -19.95 1.36 11.63
N SER A 98 -20.30 0.60 12.69
CA SER A 98 -21.71 0.24 12.94
C SER A 98 -22.55 1.45 13.32
N ARG A 99 -21.97 2.46 13.98
CA ARG A 99 -22.63 3.71 14.36
C ARG A 99 -22.63 4.74 13.23
N GLY A 100 -21.67 4.68 12.31
CA GLY A 100 -21.44 5.67 11.27
C GLY A 100 -20.74 6.93 11.79
N GLU A 101 -20.09 6.85 12.96
CA GLU A 101 -19.33 7.93 13.58
C GLU A 101 -18.28 7.38 14.53
N GLY A 102 -17.15 8.07 14.68
CA GLY A 102 -16.11 7.72 15.63
C GLY A 102 -14.70 8.08 15.15
N GLU A 103 -13.77 8.08 16.09
CA GLU A 103 -12.40 8.53 15.88
C GLU A 103 -11.65 7.65 14.87
N THR A 104 -11.95 6.34 14.84
CA THR A 104 -11.31 5.43 13.88
C THR A 104 -11.73 5.72 12.44
N LEU A 105 -12.99 6.12 12.23
CA LEU A 105 -13.48 6.56 10.93
C LEU A 105 -12.81 7.87 10.48
N ASP A 106 -12.72 8.85 11.39
CA ASP A 106 -12.05 10.13 11.10
C ASP A 106 -10.57 9.93 10.76
N THR A 107 -9.90 9.05 11.49
CA THR A 107 -8.48 8.71 11.27
C THR A 107 -8.28 8.02 9.93
N LEU A 108 -9.09 7.02 9.60
CA LEU A 108 -9.03 6.31 8.32
C LEU A 108 -9.35 7.23 7.14
N ALA A 109 -10.36 8.10 7.27
CA ALA A 109 -10.67 9.10 6.25
C ALA A 109 -9.48 10.03 6.00
N GLY A 110 -8.80 10.46 7.07
CA GLY A 110 -7.56 11.23 6.97
C GLY A 110 -6.42 10.48 6.29
N MET A 111 -6.22 9.20 6.62
CA MET A 111 -5.21 8.35 5.97
C MET A 111 -5.48 8.14 4.48
N LEU A 112 -6.76 8.03 4.10
CA LEU A 112 -7.22 7.84 2.73
C LEU A 112 -7.38 9.16 1.96
N ASN A 113 -7.25 10.30 2.65
CA ASN A 113 -7.48 11.64 2.11
C ASN A 113 -8.85 11.79 1.44
N VAL A 114 -9.88 11.33 2.14
CA VAL A 114 -11.29 11.40 1.71
C VAL A 114 -12.11 12.18 2.73
N ASP A 115 -13.28 12.63 2.30
CA ASP A 115 -14.23 13.29 3.20
C ASP A 115 -14.70 12.32 4.29
N LYS A 116 -14.67 12.78 5.55
CA LYS A 116 -14.94 11.94 6.71
C LYS A 116 -16.40 11.51 6.80
N ASP A 117 -17.34 12.39 6.44
CA ASP A 117 -18.77 12.08 6.52
C ASP A 117 -19.14 11.08 5.44
N VAL A 118 -18.55 11.21 4.24
CA VAL A 118 -18.71 10.26 3.14
C VAL A 118 -18.12 8.90 3.52
N PHE A 119 -16.91 8.88 4.11
CA PHE A 119 -16.28 7.64 4.53
C PHE A 119 -17.07 6.92 5.63
N ALA A 120 -17.53 7.66 6.63
CA ALA A 120 -18.35 7.15 7.73
C ALA A 120 -19.66 6.54 7.20
N GLN A 121 -20.36 7.26 6.34
CA GLN A 121 -21.59 6.77 5.71
C GLN A 121 -21.37 5.50 4.88
N LYS A 122 -20.30 5.48 4.05
CA LYS A 122 -19.96 4.29 3.26
C LYS A 122 -19.60 3.11 4.15
N SER A 123 -18.82 3.32 5.23
CA SER A 123 -18.46 2.27 6.18
C SER A 123 -19.70 1.67 6.85
N GLN A 124 -20.64 2.51 7.27
CA GLN A 124 -21.89 2.06 7.87
C GLN A 124 -22.77 1.29 6.88
N GLN A 125 -22.94 1.80 5.66
CA GLN A 125 -23.75 1.14 4.61
C GLN A 125 -23.18 -0.21 4.19
N ASN A 126 -21.85 -0.37 4.21
CA ASN A 126 -21.17 -1.58 3.82
C ASN A 126 -20.74 -2.45 5.02
N PHE A 127 -21.24 -2.16 6.22
CA PHE A 127 -20.80 -2.83 7.45
C PHE A 127 -20.87 -4.36 7.36
N ALA A 128 -21.98 -4.91 6.87
CA ALA A 128 -22.15 -6.35 6.71
C ALA A 128 -21.19 -6.98 5.68
N ALA A 129 -20.71 -6.21 4.71
CA ALA A 129 -19.71 -6.69 3.76
C ALA A 129 -18.28 -6.60 4.34
N ILE A 130 -18.02 -5.59 5.18
CA ILE A 130 -16.74 -5.40 5.87
C ILE A 130 -16.57 -6.45 6.99
N PHE A 131 -17.64 -6.73 7.72
CA PHE A 131 -17.69 -7.65 8.85
C PHE A 131 -18.78 -8.72 8.63
N PRO A 132 -18.58 -9.69 7.70
CA PRO A 132 -19.56 -10.75 7.43
C PRO A 132 -19.72 -11.72 8.60
N ASP A 133 -18.68 -11.89 9.42
CA ASP A 133 -18.68 -12.70 10.63
C ASP A 133 -17.66 -12.16 11.66
N SER A 134 -17.59 -12.78 12.83
CA SER A 134 -16.70 -12.39 13.93
C SER A 134 -15.23 -12.79 13.75
N ASN A 135 -14.88 -13.54 12.74
CA ASN A 135 -13.54 -14.10 12.54
C ASN A 135 -12.80 -13.48 11.34
N VAL A 136 -13.25 -12.32 10.87
CA VAL A 136 -12.57 -11.61 9.79
C VAL A 136 -11.19 -11.13 10.22
N ASP A 137 -10.23 -11.21 9.32
CA ASP A 137 -8.90 -10.71 9.56
C ASP A 137 -8.72 -9.26 9.03
N ALA A 138 -7.66 -8.61 9.48
CA ALA A 138 -7.35 -7.23 9.09
C ALA A 138 -7.07 -7.08 7.59
N ILE A 139 -6.59 -8.15 6.92
CA ILE A 139 -6.36 -8.14 5.48
C ILE A 139 -7.70 -8.03 4.75
N TYR A 140 -8.65 -8.88 5.11
CA TYR A 140 -9.99 -8.85 4.53
C TYR A 140 -10.68 -7.51 4.74
N VAL A 141 -10.72 -7.00 5.99
CA VAL A 141 -11.33 -5.71 6.30
C VAL A 141 -10.69 -4.58 5.51
N THR A 142 -9.35 -4.56 5.42
CA THR A 142 -8.64 -3.56 4.62
C THR A 142 -9.03 -3.64 3.14
N GLN A 143 -9.14 -4.83 2.57
CA GLN A 143 -9.58 -5.00 1.18
C GLN A 143 -11.00 -4.49 0.96
N GLN A 144 -11.92 -4.74 1.90
CA GLN A 144 -13.29 -4.23 1.81
C GLN A 144 -13.35 -2.70 1.90
N ILE A 145 -12.54 -2.08 2.77
CA ILE A 145 -12.42 -0.62 2.84
C ILE A 145 -12.03 -0.04 1.47
N PHE A 146 -11.00 -0.61 0.82
CA PHE A 146 -10.60 -0.14 -0.51
C PHE A 146 -11.62 -0.47 -1.60
N ALA A 147 -12.35 -1.57 -1.49
CA ALA A 147 -13.41 -1.94 -2.43
C ALA A 147 -14.60 -0.96 -2.38
N MET A 148 -15.08 -0.61 -1.18
CA MET A 148 -16.19 0.34 -1.02
C MET A 148 -15.84 1.76 -1.46
N MET A 149 -14.55 2.13 -1.43
CA MET A 149 -14.11 3.45 -1.88
C MET A 149 -14.08 3.60 -3.39
N LYS A 150 -14.08 2.48 -4.14
CA LYS A 150 -14.15 2.46 -5.61
C LYS A 150 -15.57 2.51 -6.16
N ALA A 151 -16.52 2.03 -5.38
CA ALA A 151 -17.95 2.05 -5.73
C ALA A 151 -18.54 3.45 -5.50
#